data_3047c5bb81d613b237358cc194a1862e
#
_entry.id   3047c5bb81d613b237358cc194a1862e
#
_cell.length_a   1.000
_cell.length_b   1.000
_cell.length_c   1.000
_cell.angle_alpha   90.00
_cell.angle_beta   90.00
_cell.angle_gamma   90.00
#
_symmetry.space_group_name_H-M   'P 1'
#
loop_
_entity.id
_entity.type
_entity.pdbx_description
1 polymer ?
#
loop_
_entity_poly.entity_id
_entity_poly.type
_entity_poly.pdbx_seq_one_letter_code
_entity_poly.pdbx_strand_id
1 'polypeptide(L)'
;MGSRWVPVGMVTAVLCAGAVGPVAAQGDPSPAALSALKREYRRPAALPVENQTLADLGRDLFFDPKLSASGTTACVGCHLPELGWVVTEPRSRNDSGKLTSRKSQPLIGLGHAGAASVGWDGRSPTLEAQAKASIATGSMSMRETDRPVKVEVIEARIKSDAGYVAKFNKALPNAAITLDTIAQALAAFERTLEPGRAAFDRWIEGDEQAISESAKRGFVLFNGKANCFACHGGWRFTDDRFHDIGVATTDRGRGRDVKDDELMQFAFKTPTLRSVALRPPFMHDGSVPSLYDVMRLYEKGGIDRPSRSPMMLPLTMTEQERLDLVAFLETLTGAIDEARAKQ
;
A
#
# COMPACT_ATOMS: atom_id res chain seq x y z
N MET A 1 1.54 -30.35 -61.22
CA MET A 1 2.28 -30.46 -59.94
C MET A 1 1.30 -30.10 -58.86
N GLY A 2 0.82 -31.11 -58.14
CA GLY A 2 -0.31 -30.96 -57.20
C GLY A 2 0.10 -30.47 -55.82
N SER A 3 -0.55 -29.43 -55.35
CA SER A 3 -0.47 -28.96 -53.97
C SER A 3 -1.45 -29.76 -53.10
N ARG A 4 -0.90 -30.49 -52.11
CA ARG A 4 -1.68 -31.21 -51.10
C ARG A 4 -2.11 -30.26 -50.01
N TRP A 5 -3.40 -30.12 -49.79
CA TRP A 5 -4.01 -29.48 -48.63
C TRP A 5 -4.03 -30.45 -47.47
N VAL A 6 -3.51 -30.00 -46.29
CA VAL A 6 -3.62 -30.70 -45.00
C VAL A 6 -4.77 -30.07 -44.25
N PRO A 7 -5.74 -30.84 -43.74
CA PRO A 7 -6.84 -30.24 -42.94
C PRO A 7 -6.37 -29.89 -41.56
N VAL A 8 -6.66 -28.65 -41.12
CA VAL A 8 -6.48 -28.17 -39.76
C VAL A 8 -7.54 -28.83 -38.89
N GLY A 9 -7.08 -29.61 -37.92
CA GLY A 9 -7.94 -30.25 -36.92
C GLY A 9 -8.62 -29.21 -36.03
N MET A 10 -9.93 -29.31 -35.93
CA MET A 10 -10.78 -28.55 -35.01
C MET A 10 -10.51 -29.00 -33.57
N VAL A 11 -9.85 -28.17 -32.78
CA VAL A 11 -9.72 -28.38 -31.34
C VAL A 11 -11.03 -27.94 -30.67
N THR A 12 -11.82 -28.90 -30.25
CA THR A 12 -13.03 -28.68 -29.45
C THR A 12 -12.63 -28.26 -28.04
N ALA A 13 -12.80 -27.00 -27.73
CA ALA A 13 -12.66 -26.51 -26.34
C ALA A 13 -13.82 -27.03 -25.49
N VAL A 14 -13.53 -27.94 -24.60
CA VAL A 14 -14.48 -28.38 -23.57
C VAL A 14 -14.55 -27.29 -22.50
N LEU A 15 -15.61 -26.47 -22.56
CA LEU A 15 -16.00 -25.55 -21.50
C LEU A 15 -16.52 -26.38 -20.32
N CYS A 16 -15.68 -26.65 -19.33
CA CYS A 16 -16.14 -27.09 -18.01
C CYS A 16 -16.82 -25.90 -17.32
N ALA A 17 -18.13 -25.77 -17.50
CA ALA A 17 -18.97 -24.93 -16.65
C ALA A 17 -19.08 -25.59 -15.28
N GLY A 18 -18.14 -25.31 -14.39
CA GLY A 18 -18.27 -25.62 -12.98
C GLY A 18 -19.39 -24.76 -12.39
N ALA A 19 -20.53 -25.37 -12.08
CA ALA A 19 -21.57 -24.70 -11.32
C ALA A 19 -21.00 -24.31 -9.95
N VAL A 20 -20.85 -23.00 -9.71
CA VAL A 20 -20.59 -22.45 -8.38
C VAL A 20 -21.88 -22.63 -7.60
N GLY A 21 -21.98 -23.72 -6.86
CA GLY A 21 -23.06 -23.93 -5.89
C GLY A 21 -22.99 -22.89 -4.77
N PRO A 22 -24.09 -22.66 -4.02
CA PRO A 22 -24.09 -21.73 -2.91
C PRO A 22 -23.01 -22.15 -1.91
N VAL A 23 -22.15 -21.19 -1.52
CA VAL A 23 -21.16 -21.39 -0.46
C VAL A 23 -21.92 -21.71 0.82
N ALA A 24 -22.02 -23.00 1.14
CA ALA A 24 -22.57 -23.46 2.41
C ALA A 24 -21.77 -22.81 3.55
N ALA A 25 -22.46 -22.49 4.64
CA ALA A 25 -21.85 -22.03 5.87
C ALA A 25 -20.72 -23.02 6.24
N GLN A 26 -19.48 -22.62 5.95
CA GLN A 26 -18.32 -23.45 6.31
C GLN A 26 -18.20 -23.33 7.82
N GLY A 27 -18.31 -24.48 8.51
CA GLY A 27 -17.99 -24.58 9.94
C GLY A 27 -16.55 -24.13 10.20
N ASP A 28 -16.20 -23.94 11.45
CA ASP A 28 -14.84 -23.59 11.85
C ASP A 28 -13.81 -24.51 11.19
N PRO A 29 -12.69 -23.98 10.68
CA PRO A 29 -11.66 -24.80 10.04
C PRO A 29 -11.09 -25.82 11.05
N SER A 30 -10.79 -27.03 10.59
CA SER A 30 -10.09 -28.00 11.44
C SER A 30 -8.76 -27.41 11.95
N PRO A 31 -8.23 -27.89 13.09
CA PRO A 31 -6.94 -27.40 13.60
C PRO A 31 -5.81 -27.49 12.57
N ALA A 32 -5.80 -28.53 11.74
CA ALA A 32 -4.81 -28.69 10.67
C ALA A 32 -4.99 -27.64 9.56
N ALA A 33 -6.23 -27.35 9.15
CA ALA A 33 -6.54 -26.32 8.16
C ALA A 33 -6.19 -24.93 8.69
N LEU A 34 -6.52 -24.61 9.95
CA LEU A 34 -6.15 -23.35 10.59
C LEU A 34 -4.63 -23.20 10.67
N SER A 35 -3.90 -24.27 11.04
CA SER A 35 -2.44 -24.26 11.08
C SER A 35 -1.82 -24.05 9.69
N ALA A 36 -2.40 -24.64 8.64
CA ALA A 36 -1.96 -24.41 7.27
C ALA A 36 -2.19 -22.94 6.86
N LEU A 37 -3.36 -22.42 7.16
CA LEU A 37 -3.71 -21.02 6.87
C LEU A 37 -2.78 -20.03 7.60
N LYS A 38 -2.49 -20.26 8.88
CA LYS A 38 -1.54 -19.44 9.65
C LYS A 38 -0.17 -19.34 8.98
N ARG A 39 0.32 -20.43 8.35
CA ARG A 39 1.64 -20.44 7.68
C ARG A 39 1.74 -19.44 6.52
N GLU A 40 0.64 -19.22 5.80
CA GLU A 40 0.59 -18.24 4.67
C GLU A 40 0.84 -16.80 5.13
N TYR A 41 0.56 -16.52 6.41
CA TYR A 41 0.71 -15.19 7.00
C TYR A 41 1.96 -15.03 7.85
N ARG A 42 2.83 -16.05 7.90
CA ARG A 42 4.07 -15.96 8.67
C ARG A 42 4.99 -14.90 8.08
N ARG A 43 5.40 -13.98 8.93
CA ARG A 43 6.30 -12.90 8.55
C ARG A 43 7.69 -13.47 8.18
N PRO A 44 8.29 -13.07 7.05
CA PRO A 44 9.67 -13.42 6.74
C PRO A 44 10.65 -12.67 7.66
N ALA A 45 11.92 -13.04 7.61
CA ALA A 45 12.97 -12.24 8.22
C ALA A 45 12.99 -10.84 7.61
N ALA A 46 13.40 -9.84 8.42
CA ALA A 46 13.60 -8.49 7.93
C ALA A 46 14.65 -8.47 6.81
N LEU A 47 14.42 -7.63 5.81
CA LEU A 47 15.40 -7.46 4.74
C LEU A 47 16.68 -6.81 5.26
N PRO A 48 17.85 -7.26 4.79
CA PRO A 48 19.10 -6.60 5.10
C PRO A 48 19.11 -5.19 4.50
N VAL A 49 19.65 -4.24 5.24
CA VAL A 49 19.89 -2.88 4.71
C VAL A 49 21.21 -2.91 3.91
N GLU A 50 21.11 -2.84 2.59
CA GLU A 50 22.27 -2.96 1.70
C GLU A 50 23.31 -1.84 1.93
N ASN A 51 22.85 -0.62 2.16
CA ASN A 51 23.70 0.54 2.45
C ASN A 51 23.07 1.37 3.58
N GLN A 52 23.51 1.11 4.82
CA GLN A 52 23.00 1.81 6.00
C GLN A 52 23.26 3.33 5.92
N THR A 53 24.44 3.73 5.45
CA THR A 53 24.80 5.15 5.34
C THR A 53 23.88 5.89 4.35
N LEU A 54 23.46 5.22 3.27
CA LEU A 54 22.52 5.78 2.30
C LEU A 54 21.10 5.85 2.88
N ALA A 55 20.70 4.84 3.64
CA ALA A 55 19.41 4.85 4.32
C ALA A 55 19.34 5.94 5.40
N ASP A 56 20.42 6.15 6.17
CA ASP A 56 20.53 7.22 7.16
C ASP A 56 20.44 8.61 6.50
N LEU A 57 21.12 8.80 5.37
CA LEU A 57 21.00 10.03 4.56
C LEU A 57 19.55 10.21 4.08
N GLY A 58 18.92 9.15 3.59
CA GLY A 58 17.53 9.17 3.13
C GLY A 58 16.56 9.54 4.26
N ARG A 59 16.78 9.03 5.46
CA ARG A 59 16.01 9.42 6.65
C ARG A 59 16.15 10.92 6.92
N ASP A 60 17.37 11.44 6.98
CA ASP A 60 17.59 12.86 7.25
C ASP A 60 16.87 13.74 6.21
N LEU A 61 16.94 13.35 4.92
CA LEU A 61 16.24 14.04 3.84
C LEU A 61 14.71 13.92 3.95
N PHE A 62 14.19 12.81 4.43
CA PHE A 62 12.74 12.57 4.57
C PHE A 62 12.13 13.49 5.65
N PHE A 63 12.88 13.80 6.69
CA PHE A 63 12.46 14.68 7.79
C PHE A 63 12.84 16.15 7.56
N ASP A 64 13.65 16.48 6.55
CA ASP A 64 14.09 17.85 6.25
C ASP A 64 13.15 18.52 5.22
N PRO A 65 12.62 19.72 5.53
CA PRO A 65 11.74 20.43 4.61
C PRO A 65 12.46 20.99 3.37
N LYS A 66 13.79 20.96 3.32
CA LYS A 66 14.58 21.50 2.20
C LYS A 66 14.25 20.93 0.83
N LEU A 67 13.60 19.75 0.76
CA LEU A 67 13.22 19.10 -0.49
C LEU A 67 11.92 19.64 -1.10
N SER A 68 11.16 20.48 -0.39
CA SER A 68 9.95 21.06 -0.94
C SER A 68 10.22 22.38 -1.68
N ALA A 69 9.28 22.80 -2.51
CA ALA A 69 9.37 24.05 -3.25
C ALA A 69 9.47 25.28 -2.34
N SER A 70 8.67 25.28 -1.26
CA SER A 70 8.70 26.34 -0.24
C SER A 70 9.92 26.23 0.67
N GLY A 71 10.46 25.04 0.88
CA GLY A 71 11.47 24.74 1.90
C GLY A 71 10.87 24.62 3.31
N THR A 72 9.55 24.42 3.43
CA THR A 72 8.85 24.34 4.73
C THR A 72 8.09 23.02 4.94
N THR A 73 7.95 22.19 3.91
CA THR A 73 7.22 20.92 3.96
C THR A 73 8.17 19.75 3.82
N ALA A 74 8.19 18.85 4.79
CA ALA A 74 8.93 17.60 4.74
C ALA A 74 8.02 16.41 4.40
N CYS A 75 8.59 15.28 3.94
CA CYS A 75 7.84 14.07 3.62
C CYS A 75 7.08 13.55 4.84
N VAL A 76 7.69 13.64 6.03
CA VAL A 76 7.06 13.27 7.31
C VAL A 76 5.76 14.02 7.57
N GLY A 77 5.57 15.23 7.06
CA GLY A 77 4.32 15.99 7.21
C GLY A 77 3.08 15.31 6.60
N CYS A 78 3.31 14.40 5.62
CA CYS A 78 2.25 13.58 5.01
C CYS A 78 2.37 12.09 5.35
N HIS A 79 3.48 11.66 5.91
CA HIS A 79 3.79 10.28 6.25
C HIS A 79 4.25 10.19 7.71
N LEU A 80 3.29 10.41 8.63
CA LEU A 80 3.52 10.43 10.09
C LEU A 80 3.78 9.00 10.61
N PRO A 81 4.93 8.72 11.23
CA PRO A 81 5.28 7.39 11.71
C PRO A 81 4.23 6.82 12.66
N GLU A 82 3.79 7.61 13.65
CA GLU A 82 2.84 7.22 14.69
C GLU A 82 1.44 6.88 14.13
N LEU A 83 1.13 7.28 12.91
CA LEU A 83 -0.12 6.99 12.21
C LEU A 83 0.03 5.92 11.12
N GLY A 84 1.06 5.06 11.23
CA GLY A 84 1.34 4.05 10.22
C GLY A 84 1.78 4.65 8.87
N TRP A 85 2.51 5.78 8.93
CA TRP A 85 3.09 6.51 7.81
C TRP A 85 2.07 7.11 6.85
N VAL A 86 0.98 7.65 7.39
CA VAL A 86 -0.04 8.41 6.67
C VAL A 86 -0.47 9.65 7.47
N VAL A 87 -1.40 10.44 6.93
CA VAL A 87 -2.08 11.55 7.64
C VAL A 87 -3.42 11.10 8.22
N THR A 88 -3.95 11.85 9.19
CA THR A 88 -5.31 11.70 9.71
C THR A 88 -6.36 12.42 8.86
N GLU A 89 -5.95 13.40 8.06
CA GLU A 89 -6.87 14.09 7.15
C GLU A 89 -7.34 13.13 6.04
N PRO A 90 -8.58 13.29 5.52
CA PRO A 90 -9.10 12.48 4.41
C PRO A 90 -8.21 12.55 3.17
N ARG A 91 -7.57 13.69 2.94
CA ARG A 91 -6.63 13.90 1.83
C ARG A 91 -5.42 14.69 2.31
N SER A 92 -4.26 14.36 1.77
CA SER A 92 -3.02 15.07 2.10
C SER A 92 -3.06 16.52 1.57
N ARG A 93 -2.19 17.37 2.11
CA ARG A 93 -1.96 18.70 1.58
C ARG A 93 -0.66 18.73 0.78
N ASN A 94 -0.67 19.48 -0.30
CA ASN A 94 0.56 19.78 -1.03
C ASN A 94 1.36 20.90 -0.34
N ASP A 95 2.54 21.22 -0.86
CA ASP A 95 3.44 22.23 -0.30
C ASP A 95 2.86 23.66 -0.27
N SER A 96 1.80 23.94 -1.05
CA SER A 96 1.04 25.21 -0.97
C SER A 96 -0.12 25.17 0.02
N GLY A 97 -0.29 24.08 0.78
CA GLY A 97 -1.38 23.89 1.74
C GLY A 97 -2.71 23.44 1.12
N LYS A 98 -2.82 23.32 -0.21
CA LYS A 98 -4.03 22.86 -0.88
C LYS A 98 -4.21 21.35 -0.74
N LEU A 99 -5.46 20.91 -0.55
CA LEU A 99 -5.78 19.49 -0.51
C LEU A 99 -5.47 18.81 -1.84
N THR A 100 -4.78 17.68 -1.79
CA THR A 100 -4.58 16.79 -2.93
C THR A 100 -5.86 16.00 -3.23
N SER A 101 -5.89 15.25 -4.32
CA SER A 101 -7.04 14.39 -4.64
C SER A 101 -7.09 13.12 -3.78
N ARG A 102 -5.99 12.76 -3.12
CA ARG A 102 -5.84 11.48 -2.43
C ARG A 102 -5.18 11.63 -1.06
N LYS A 103 -5.40 10.63 -0.22
CA LYS A 103 -4.67 10.44 1.03
C LYS A 103 -3.27 9.90 0.75
N SER A 104 -2.31 10.16 1.64
CA SER A 104 -0.99 9.49 1.62
C SER A 104 -1.15 7.98 1.76
N GLN A 105 -0.34 7.22 1.02
CA GLN A 105 -0.25 5.77 1.20
C GLN A 105 0.68 5.41 2.35
N PRO A 106 0.44 4.26 3.04
CA PRO A 106 1.39 3.75 4.02
C PRO A 106 2.70 3.33 3.35
N LEU A 107 3.82 3.65 4.00
CA LEU A 107 5.16 3.30 3.50
C LEU A 107 5.71 1.99 4.07
N ILE A 108 5.03 1.39 5.06
CA ILE A 108 5.51 0.18 5.74
C ILE A 108 5.52 -1.04 4.82
N GLY A 109 6.60 -1.80 4.88
CA GLY A 109 6.77 -3.06 4.15
C GLY A 109 7.01 -2.90 2.65
N LEU A 110 7.31 -1.69 2.16
CA LEU A 110 7.56 -1.44 0.73
C LEU A 110 8.85 -2.12 0.24
N GLY A 111 9.83 -2.34 1.10
CA GLY A 111 11.03 -3.11 0.76
C GLY A 111 10.73 -4.52 0.25
N HIS A 112 9.63 -5.12 0.72
CA HIS A 112 9.19 -6.45 0.30
C HIS A 112 8.24 -6.45 -0.92
N ALA A 113 7.94 -5.30 -1.51
CA ALA A 113 7.01 -5.22 -2.64
C ALA A 113 7.63 -5.71 -3.97
N GLY A 114 8.94 -5.96 -3.99
CA GLY A 114 9.63 -6.41 -5.19
C GLY A 114 9.53 -5.39 -6.33
N ALA A 115 9.14 -5.86 -7.51
CA ALA A 115 8.97 -5.02 -8.71
C ALA A 115 7.57 -4.36 -8.80
N ALA A 116 6.75 -4.43 -7.75
CA ALA A 116 5.42 -3.83 -7.78
C ALA A 116 5.52 -2.30 -7.83
N SER A 117 4.77 -1.69 -8.76
CA SER A 117 4.70 -0.23 -8.88
C SER A 117 4.07 0.40 -7.64
N VAL A 118 4.43 1.63 -7.33
CA VAL A 118 4.03 2.36 -6.12
C VAL A 118 3.06 3.51 -6.43
N GLY A 119 2.43 4.03 -5.40
CA GLY A 119 1.34 5.00 -5.52
C GLY A 119 -0.02 4.31 -5.64
N TRP A 120 -1.10 5.03 -5.31
CA TRP A 120 -2.47 4.51 -5.39
C TRP A 120 -2.87 3.98 -6.77
N ASP A 121 -2.32 4.54 -7.83
CA ASP A 121 -2.58 4.16 -9.23
C ASP A 121 -1.38 3.47 -9.90
N GLY A 122 -0.29 3.24 -9.15
CA GLY A 122 0.88 2.55 -9.66
C GLY A 122 1.62 3.25 -10.81
N ARG A 123 1.48 4.58 -10.89
CA ARG A 123 2.15 5.37 -11.95
C ARG A 123 3.67 5.39 -11.83
N SER A 124 4.19 5.16 -10.63
CA SER A 124 5.63 5.14 -10.37
C SER A 124 6.13 3.70 -10.33
N PRO A 125 7.04 3.30 -11.21
CA PRO A 125 7.51 1.93 -11.27
C PRO A 125 8.43 1.55 -10.10
N THR A 126 9.04 2.51 -9.42
CA THR A 126 9.94 2.29 -8.27
C THR A 126 9.75 3.37 -7.21
N LEU A 127 10.31 3.14 -6.02
CA LEU A 127 10.34 4.15 -4.95
C LEU A 127 11.14 5.39 -5.36
N GLU A 128 12.25 5.22 -6.08
CA GLU A 128 13.05 6.33 -6.62
C GLU A 128 12.23 7.19 -7.59
N ALA A 129 11.47 6.54 -8.48
CA ALA A 129 10.60 7.25 -9.41
C ALA A 129 9.49 8.01 -8.67
N GLN A 130 8.93 7.42 -7.60
CA GLN A 130 7.92 8.06 -6.76
C GLN A 130 8.48 9.27 -6.02
N ALA A 131 9.66 9.15 -5.41
CA ALA A 131 10.34 10.25 -4.73
C ALA A 131 10.63 11.41 -5.70
N LYS A 132 11.19 11.10 -6.88
CA LYS A 132 11.42 12.11 -7.94
C LYS A 132 10.13 12.81 -8.37
N ALA A 133 9.08 12.03 -8.63
CA ALA A 133 7.79 12.59 -9.02
C ALA A 133 7.20 13.51 -7.94
N SER A 134 7.30 13.12 -6.67
CA SER A 134 6.82 13.92 -5.54
C SER A 134 7.52 15.28 -5.45
N ILE A 135 8.84 15.29 -5.63
CA ILE A 135 9.70 16.48 -5.52
C ILE A 135 9.57 17.36 -6.77
N ALA A 136 9.56 16.77 -7.98
CA ALA A 136 9.66 17.54 -9.24
C ALA A 136 8.31 18.05 -9.74
N THR A 137 7.23 17.27 -9.59
CA THR A 137 5.92 17.57 -10.21
C THR A 137 4.72 17.31 -9.29
N GLY A 138 4.95 16.71 -8.13
CA GLY A 138 3.91 16.27 -7.20
C GLY A 138 3.65 17.23 -6.05
N SER A 139 3.27 16.67 -4.92
CA SER A 139 2.84 17.42 -3.73
C SER A 139 3.93 18.32 -3.13
N MET A 140 5.21 17.97 -3.31
CA MET A 140 6.34 18.73 -2.77
C MET A 140 6.80 19.88 -3.70
N SER A 141 6.36 19.91 -4.97
CA SER A 141 6.81 20.86 -5.99
C SER A 141 5.96 22.12 -6.09
N MET A 142 4.77 22.13 -5.50
CA MET A 142 3.77 23.18 -5.73
C MET A 142 3.97 24.37 -4.81
N ARG A 143 4.13 25.55 -5.40
CA ARG A 143 4.04 26.85 -4.72
C ARG A 143 2.61 27.40 -4.76
N GLU A 144 2.36 28.49 -4.05
CA GLU A 144 1.08 29.22 -4.09
C GLU A 144 0.63 29.61 -5.52
N THR A 145 1.59 29.80 -6.44
CA THR A 145 1.36 30.13 -7.84
C THR A 145 0.93 28.94 -8.71
N ASP A 146 0.76 27.72 -8.13
CA ASP A 146 0.48 26.47 -8.84
C ASP A 146 1.51 26.09 -9.93
N ARG A 147 2.71 26.69 -9.86
CA ARG A 147 3.83 26.35 -10.76
C ARG A 147 4.86 25.53 -10.01
N PRO A 148 5.28 24.36 -10.56
CA PRO A 148 6.35 23.59 -9.98
C PRO A 148 7.64 24.41 -9.86
N VAL A 149 8.38 24.22 -8.76
CA VAL A 149 9.72 24.77 -8.65
C VAL A 149 10.66 23.98 -9.58
N LYS A 150 11.66 24.65 -10.15
CA LYS A 150 12.70 23.96 -10.89
C LYS A 150 13.54 23.09 -9.95
N VAL A 151 13.80 21.87 -10.36
CA VAL A 151 14.55 20.86 -9.56
C VAL A 151 15.93 21.39 -9.16
N GLU A 152 16.57 22.16 -10.04
CA GLU A 152 17.88 22.75 -9.80
C GLU A 152 17.93 23.66 -8.56
N VAL A 153 16.80 24.29 -8.22
CA VAL A 153 16.67 25.13 -7.00
C VAL A 153 16.77 24.25 -5.74
N ILE A 154 16.10 23.09 -5.76
CA ILE A 154 16.13 22.12 -4.65
C ILE A 154 17.54 21.52 -4.53
N GLU A 155 18.13 21.08 -5.66
CA GLU A 155 19.48 20.55 -5.67
C GLU A 155 20.52 21.58 -5.17
N ALA A 156 20.41 22.84 -5.60
CA ALA A 156 21.31 23.93 -5.15
C ALA A 156 21.19 24.13 -3.63
N ARG A 157 19.96 24.04 -3.08
CA ARG A 157 19.73 24.16 -1.64
C ARG A 157 20.42 23.05 -0.85
N ILE A 158 20.37 21.81 -1.33
CA ILE A 158 21.07 20.69 -0.69
C ILE A 158 22.61 20.83 -0.88
N LYS A 159 23.07 21.21 -2.06
CA LYS A 159 24.50 21.43 -2.36
C LYS A 159 25.12 22.58 -1.53
N SER A 160 24.34 23.57 -1.12
CA SER A 160 24.82 24.66 -0.26
C SER A 160 24.98 24.29 1.21
N ASP A 161 24.47 23.13 1.63
CA ASP A 161 24.57 22.63 2.99
C ASP A 161 25.77 21.71 3.12
N ALA A 162 26.84 22.18 3.79
CA ALA A 162 28.08 21.41 3.97
C ALA A 162 27.85 20.07 4.70
N GLY A 163 26.86 20.02 5.60
CA GLY A 163 26.48 18.77 6.29
C GLY A 163 25.93 17.74 5.30
N TYR A 164 25.05 18.12 4.38
CA TYR A 164 24.57 17.23 3.33
C TYR A 164 25.67 16.84 2.35
N VAL A 165 26.52 17.77 1.93
CA VAL A 165 27.68 17.44 1.07
C VAL A 165 28.53 16.35 1.70
N ALA A 166 28.86 16.46 2.99
CA ALA A 166 29.63 15.44 3.69
C ALA A 166 28.89 14.08 3.77
N LYS A 167 27.57 14.08 4.05
CA LYS A 167 26.74 12.88 4.11
C LYS A 167 26.63 12.19 2.75
N PHE A 168 26.42 12.94 1.66
CA PHE A 168 26.42 12.41 0.30
C PHE A 168 27.77 11.80 -0.09
N ASN A 169 28.87 12.49 0.17
CA ASN A 169 30.20 11.96 -0.10
C ASN A 169 30.48 10.65 0.64
N LYS A 170 29.96 10.51 1.87
CA LYS A 170 30.10 9.26 2.65
C LYS A 170 29.21 8.14 2.09
N ALA A 171 27.96 8.43 1.72
CA ALA A 171 26.96 7.46 1.28
C ALA A 171 27.18 7.02 -0.17
N LEU A 172 27.54 7.96 -1.04
CA LEU A 172 27.70 7.80 -2.49
C LEU A 172 29.02 8.49 -2.94
N PRO A 173 30.19 7.89 -2.68
CA PRO A 173 31.46 8.48 -3.05
C PRO A 173 31.51 8.84 -4.55
N ASN A 174 31.99 10.04 -4.85
CA ASN A 174 32.13 10.58 -6.22
C ASN A 174 30.81 10.80 -7.00
N ALA A 175 29.66 10.61 -6.40
CA ALA A 175 28.39 10.93 -7.05
C ALA A 175 28.03 12.41 -6.87
N ALA A 176 27.49 13.03 -7.92
CA ALA A 176 26.95 14.38 -7.81
C ALA A 176 25.64 14.37 -7.01
N ILE A 177 25.37 15.45 -6.27
CA ILE A 177 24.08 15.65 -5.62
C ILE A 177 23.08 16.10 -6.68
N THR A 178 22.17 15.20 -7.03
CA THR A 178 21.14 15.40 -8.04
C THR A 178 19.81 14.86 -7.51
N LEU A 179 18.71 15.16 -8.19
CA LEU A 179 17.40 14.57 -7.85
C LEU A 179 17.45 13.04 -7.86
N ASP A 180 18.26 12.43 -8.74
CA ASP A 180 18.42 10.97 -8.80
C ASP A 180 19.08 10.42 -7.54
N THR A 181 20.18 11.02 -7.07
CA THR A 181 20.89 10.57 -5.86
C THR A 181 20.10 10.89 -4.58
N ILE A 182 19.35 11.99 -4.56
CA ILE A 182 18.40 12.32 -3.49
C ILE A 182 17.29 11.21 -3.42
N ALA A 183 16.73 10.86 -4.57
CA ALA A 183 15.69 9.84 -4.65
C ALA A 183 16.21 8.44 -4.27
N GLN A 184 17.45 8.10 -4.63
CA GLN A 184 18.10 6.85 -4.19
C GLN A 184 18.20 6.79 -2.65
N ALA A 185 18.61 7.89 -2.01
CA ALA A 185 18.69 7.95 -0.56
C ALA A 185 17.31 7.81 0.10
N LEU A 186 16.31 8.54 -0.38
CA LEU A 186 14.93 8.44 0.12
C LEU A 186 14.39 7.00 -0.01
N ALA A 187 14.54 6.39 -1.18
CA ALA A 187 14.10 5.03 -1.43
C ALA A 187 14.85 4.00 -0.56
N ALA A 188 16.15 4.21 -0.30
CA ALA A 188 16.91 3.37 0.61
C ALA A 188 16.32 3.42 2.03
N PHE A 189 15.95 4.60 2.52
CA PHE A 189 15.26 4.76 3.80
C PHE A 189 13.87 4.10 3.78
N GLU A 190 13.03 4.37 2.79
CA GLU A 190 11.67 3.81 2.70
C GLU A 190 11.67 2.27 2.69
N ARG A 191 12.69 1.63 2.10
CA ARG A 191 12.87 0.17 2.15
C ARG A 191 13.16 -0.36 3.54
N THR A 192 13.64 0.45 4.47
CA THR A 192 13.89 0.04 5.87
C THR A 192 12.62 0.09 6.73
N LEU A 193 11.52 0.66 6.23
CA LEU A 193 10.29 0.84 6.98
C LEU A 193 9.51 -0.47 7.10
N GLU A 194 9.81 -1.23 8.13
CA GLU A 194 9.14 -2.49 8.45
C GLU A 194 7.91 -2.26 9.34
N PRO A 195 6.82 -3.03 9.14
CA PRO A 195 5.73 -3.02 10.10
C PRO A 195 6.21 -3.55 11.45
N GLY A 196 5.82 -2.94 12.55
CA GLY A 196 6.11 -3.46 13.88
C GLY A 196 5.54 -4.87 14.09
N ARG A 197 6.12 -5.63 15.03
CA ARG A 197 5.59 -6.94 15.40
C ARG A 197 4.26 -6.76 16.12
N ALA A 198 3.18 -7.28 15.50
CA ALA A 198 1.82 -7.15 15.97
C ALA A 198 1.40 -8.31 16.90
N ALA A 199 0.27 -8.17 17.59
CA ALA A 199 -0.34 -9.27 18.35
C ALA A 199 -0.66 -10.46 17.44
N PHE A 200 -1.12 -10.19 16.22
CA PHE A 200 -1.34 -11.19 15.18
C PHE A 200 -0.09 -12.02 14.87
N ASP A 201 1.10 -11.40 14.79
CA ASP A 201 2.33 -12.13 14.49
C ASP A 201 2.67 -13.12 15.62
N ARG A 202 2.48 -12.73 16.89
CA ARG A 202 2.68 -13.65 18.03
C ARG A 202 1.71 -14.82 17.98
N TRP A 203 0.45 -14.57 17.63
CA TRP A 203 -0.53 -15.64 17.48
C TRP A 203 -0.18 -16.61 16.35
N ILE A 204 0.29 -16.12 15.21
CA ILE A 204 0.78 -16.93 14.10
C ILE A 204 1.96 -17.82 14.54
N GLU A 205 2.79 -17.33 15.44
CA GLU A 205 3.97 -18.02 15.97
C GLU A 205 3.66 -18.96 17.13
N GLY A 206 2.39 -19.03 17.59
CA GLY A 206 1.91 -20.02 18.57
C GLY A 206 1.48 -19.46 19.93
N ASP A 207 1.53 -18.15 20.15
CA ASP A 207 0.95 -17.53 21.35
C ASP A 207 -0.58 -17.41 21.19
N GLU A 208 -1.28 -18.47 21.59
CA GLU A 208 -2.74 -18.55 21.42
C GLU A 208 -3.52 -17.48 22.23
N GLN A 209 -2.88 -16.80 23.18
CA GLN A 209 -3.49 -15.73 23.97
C GLN A 209 -3.20 -14.35 23.42
N ALA A 210 -2.38 -14.21 22.37
CA ALA A 210 -1.98 -12.92 21.82
C ALA A 210 -3.15 -12.10 21.24
N ILE A 211 -4.22 -12.78 20.80
CA ILE A 211 -5.42 -12.14 20.24
C ILE A 211 -6.68 -12.73 20.84
N SER A 212 -7.77 -11.98 20.82
CA SER A 212 -9.07 -12.40 21.35
C SER A 212 -9.74 -13.48 20.49
N GLU A 213 -10.69 -14.22 21.07
CA GLU A 213 -11.52 -15.17 20.31
C GLU A 213 -12.31 -14.49 19.20
N SER A 214 -12.76 -13.24 19.41
CA SER A 214 -13.40 -12.42 18.38
C SER A 214 -12.45 -12.21 17.19
N ALA A 215 -11.19 -11.83 17.45
CA ALA A 215 -10.19 -11.67 16.40
C ALA A 215 -9.84 -12.97 15.66
N LYS A 216 -9.83 -14.11 16.36
CA LYS A 216 -9.63 -15.44 15.75
C LYS A 216 -10.78 -15.77 14.78
N ARG A 217 -12.04 -15.54 15.20
CA ARG A 217 -13.20 -15.70 14.31
C ARG A 217 -13.12 -14.74 13.13
N GLY A 218 -12.71 -13.48 13.37
CA GLY A 218 -12.48 -12.50 12.32
C GLY A 218 -11.43 -12.95 11.28
N PHE A 219 -10.35 -13.59 11.71
CA PHE A 219 -9.35 -14.18 10.80
C PHE A 219 -9.94 -15.30 9.93
N VAL A 220 -10.78 -16.16 10.50
CA VAL A 220 -11.47 -17.21 9.75
C VAL A 220 -12.43 -16.60 8.74
N LEU A 221 -13.23 -15.59 9.14
CA LEU A 221 -14.11 -14.87 8.23
C LEU A 221 -13.36 -14.17 7.09
N PHE A 222 -12.24 -13.53 7.40
CA PHE A 222 -11.38 -12.84 6.44
C PHE A 222 -10.87 -13.78 5.33
N ASN A 223 -10.53 -15.00 5.68
CA ASN A 223 -10.03 -16.04 4.77
C ASN A 223 -11.12 -16.93 4.17
N GLY A 224 -12.34 -16.80 4.64
CA GLY A 224 -13.49 -17.60 4.21
C GLY A 224 -14.61 -16.74 3.65
N LYS A 225 -15.70 -16.65 4.39
CA LYS A 225 -16.97 -16.02 3.97
C LYS A 225 -16.80 -14.60 3.44
N ALA A 226 -15.94 -13.79 4.07
CA ALA A 226 -15.73 -12.39 3.68
C ALA A 226 -14.81 -12.22 2.46
N ASN A 227 -14.10 -13.26 2.04
CA ASN A 227 -13.22 -13.30 0.87
C ASN A 227 -12.16 -12.19 0.79
N CYS A 228 -11.78 -11.59 1.93
CA CYS A 228 -10.83 -10.48 1.95
C CYS A 228 -9.42 -10.90 1.50
N PHE A 229 -9.06 -12.17 1.76
CA PHE A 229 -7.77 -12.76 1.38
C PHE A 229 -7.52 -12.75 -0.12
N ALA A 230 -8.56 -12.68 -0.96
CA ALA A 230 -8.44 -12.64 -2.42
C ALA A 230 -7.57 -11.47 -2.93
N CYS A 231 -7.60 -10.34 -2.20
CA CYS A 231 -6.74 -9.18 -2.45
C CYS A 231 -5.74 -8.95 -1.31
N HIS A 232 -6.10 -9.31 -0.08
CA HIS A 232 -5.33 -9.04 1.12
C HIS A 232 -4.69 -10.31 1.73
N GLY A 233 -4.27 -11.28 0.90
CA GLY A 233 -3.55 -12.46 1.33
C GLY A 233 -2.08 -12.19 1.69
N GLY A 234 -1.45 -13.18 2.36
CA GLY A 234 -0.05 -13.16 2.74
C GLY A 234 0.28 -12.20 3.90
N TRP A 235 1.52 -12.26 4.37
CA TRP A 235 1.96 -11.58 5.58
C TRP A 235 1.86 -10.04 5.54
N ARG A 236 1.94 -9.43 4.35
CA ARG A 236 1.75 -8.00 4.15
C ARG A 236 0.29 -7.59 3.99
N PHE A 237 -0.62 -8.54 3.84
CA PHE A 237 -2.04 -8.29 3.59
C PHE A 237 -2.28 -7.41 2.37
N THR A 238 -1.62 -7.74 1.26
CA THR A 238 -1.78 -7.10 -0.05
C THR A 238 -1.26 -8.02 -1.15
N ASP A 239 -1.94 -8.02 -2.29
CA ASP A 239 -1.50 -8.65 -3.53
C ASP A 239 -0.69 -7.70 -4.43
N ASP A 240 -0.52 -6.43 -4.00
CA ASP A 240 0.12 -5.34 -4.75
C ASP A 240 -0.52 -5.04 -6.12
N ARG A 241 -1.71 -5.58 -6.40
CA ARG A 241 -2.46 -5.39 -7.65
C ARG A 241 -3.44 -4.23 -7.53
N PHE A 242 -4.16 -3.99 -8.63
CA PHE A 242 -5.11 -2.89 -8.76
C PHE A 242 -6.51 -3.43 -8.92
N HIS A 243 -7.43 -2.92 -8.09
CA HIS A 243 -8.82 -3.34 -8.10
C HIS A 243 -9.75 -2.13 -7.96
N ASP A 244 -10.81 -2.12 -8.76
CA ASP A 244 -11.94 -1.26 -8.49
C ASP A 244 -12.87 -1.97 -7.50
N ILE A 245 -12.96 -1.43 -6.30
CA ILE A 245 -13.82 -1.97 -5.23
C ILE A 245 -15.17 -1.24 -5.15
N GLY A 246 -15.52 -0.46 -6.17
CA GLY A 246 -16.80 0.23 -6.23
C GLY A 246 -16.97 1.39 -5.26
N VAL A 247 -15.87 2.08 -4.90
CA VAL A 247 -15.97 3.35 -4.14
C VAL A 247 -16.54 4.44 -5.02
N ALA A 248 -17.41 5.28 -4.46
CA ALA A 248 -17.95 6.45 -5.15
C ALA A 248 -16.84 7.49 -5.37
N THR A 249 -16.36 7.63 -6.59
CA THR A 249 -15.27 8.54 -6.94
C THR A 249 -15.32 8.95 -8.40
N THR A 250 -14.78 10.12 -8.71
CA THR A 250 -14.49 10.59 -10.07
C THR A 250 -13.03 10.33 -10.46
N ASP A 251 -12.21 9.90 -9.52
CA ASP A 251 -10.82 9.56 -9.76
C ASP A 251 -10.70 8.21 -10.48
N ARG A 252 -10.22 8.24 -11.71
CA ARG A 252 -10.09 7.04 -12.56
C ARG A 252 -8.99 6.07 -12.12
N GLY A 253 -8.23 6.40 -11.08
CA GLY A 253 -7.17 5.53 -10.56
C GLY A 253 -6.18 5.10 -11.65
N ARG A 254 -5.90 3.82 -11.75
CA ARG A 254 -5.02 3.21 -12.76
C ARG A 254 -5.50 3.46 -14.19
N GLY A 255 -6.80 3.62 -14.41
CA GLY A 255 -7.39 3.91 -15.73
C GLY A 255 -6.97 5.24 -16.34
N ARG A 256 -6.24 6.11 -15.63
CA ARG A 256 -5.61 7.29 -16.22
C ARG A 256 -4.49 6.92 -17.18
N ASP A 257 -3.71 5.89 -16.82
CA ASP A 257 -2.51 5.46 -17.54
C ASP A 257 -2.81 4.26 -18.46
N VAL A 258 -3.77 3.40 -18.06
CA VAL A 258 -4.19 2.20 -18.78
C VAL A 258 -5.64 2.39 -19.25
N LYS A 259 -5.81 3.10 -20.36
CA LYS A 259 -7.14 3.59 -20.80
C LYS A 259 -7.99 2.50 -21.45
N ASP A 260 -7.34 1.53 -22.09
CA ASP A 260 -8.00 0.50 -22.92
C ASP A 260 -8.37 -0.78 -22.14
N ASP A 261 -8.02 -0.82 -20.85
CA ASP A 261 -8.40 -1.91 -19.95
C ASP A 261 -9.53 -1.44 -19.03
N GLU A 262 -10.72 -2.03 -19.24
CA GLU A 262 -11.91 -1.69 -18.47
C GLU A 262 -11.75 -1.97 -16.98
N LEU A 263 -11.09 -3.08 -16.61
CA LEU A 263 -10.87 -3.46 -15.20
C LEU A 263 -9.90 -2.52 -14.48
N MET A 264 -9.10 -1.75 -15.22
CA MET A 264 -8.20 -0.75 -14.65
C MET A 264 -8.86 0.61 -14.40
N GLN A 265 -10.08 0.84 -14.92
CA GLN A 265 -10.83 2.06 -14.64
C GLN A 265 -11.25 2.07 -13.17
N PHE A 266 -11.03 3.20 -12.49
CA PHE A 266 -11.30 3.36 -11.05
C PHE A 266 -10.61 2.34 -10.14
N ALA A 267 -9.61 1.62 -10.68
CA ALA A 267 -8.82 0.66 -9.93
C ALA A 267 -7.70 1.35 -9.15
N PHE A 268 -7.55 0.95 -7.89
CA PHE A 268 -6.50 1.42 -6.99
C PHE A 268 -5.71 0.24 -6.45
N LYS A 269 -4.44 0.50 -6.14
CA LYS A 269 -3.55 -0.50 -5.57
C LYS A 269 -4.11 -0.98 -4.22
N THR A 270 -4.12 -2.29 -4.03
CA THR A 270 -4.43 -2.90 -2.73
C THR A 270 -3.40 -2.44 -1.69
N PRO A 271 -3.77 -1.64 -0.68
CA PRO A 271 -2.83 -1.24 0.35
C PRO A 271 -2.57 -2.37 1.34
N THR A 272 -1.39 -2.38 1.95
CA THR A 272 -1.15 -3.27 3.10
C THR A 272 -2.15 -2.99 4.22
N LEU A 273 -2.62 -4.04 4.93
CA LEU A 273 -3.43 -3.88 6.13
C LEU A 273 -2.59 -3.86 7.42
N ARG A 274 -1.28 -3.99 7.34
CA ARG A 274 -0.42 -3.79 8.50
C ARG A 274 -0.62 -2.40 9.09
N SER A 275 -0.85 -2.31 10.40
CA SER A 275 -1.17 -1.07 11.13
C SER A 275 -2.39 -0.32 10.58
N VAL A 276 -3.37 -1.02 9.98
CA VAL A 276 -4.54 -0.40 9.35
C VAL A 276 -5.39 0.39 10.37
N ALA A 277 -5.49 -0.06 11.60
CA ALA A 277 -6.27 0.61 12.64
C ALA A 277 -5.75 2.03 13.00
N LEU A 278 -4.49 2.34 12.69
CA LEU A 278 -3.91 3.67 12.92
C LEU A 278 -4.23 4.68 11.82
N ARG A 279 -4.92 4.27 10.75
CA ARG A 279 -5.01 5.04 9.51
C ARG A 279 -6.40 5.52 9.08
N PRO A 280 -7.35 5.78 10.01
CA PRO A 280 -8.59 6.42 9.59
C PRO A 280 -8.33 7.85 9.07
N PRO A 281 -9.21 8.39 8.20
CA PRO A 281 -10.25 7.67 7.47
C PRO A 281 -9.65 6.84 6.33
N PHE A 282 -10.44 5.89 5.80
CA PHE A 282 -10.01 4.86 4.86
C PHE A 282 -10.33 5.22 3.41
N MET A 283 -9.84 4.40 2.48
CA MET A 283 -9.85 4.51 1.01
C MET A 283 -8.82 5.51 0.51
N HIS A 284 -8.66 5.56 -0.81
CA HIS A 284 -7.68 6.44 -1.47
C HIS A 284 -7.97 7.93 -1.27
N ASP A 285 -9.21 8.28 -0.99
CA ASP A 285 -9.72 9.64 -0.82
C ASP A 285 -10.19 9.96 0.62
N GLY A 286 -10.03 8.99 1.54
CA GLY A 286 -10.47 9.14 2.92
C GLY A 286 -11.99 9.19 3.10
N SER A 287 -12.76 8.65 2.15
CA SER A 287 -14.23 8.73 2.16
C SER A 287 -14.92 7.86 3.22
N VAL A 288 -14.21 6.90 3.81
CA VAL A 288 -14.79 5.94 4.76
C VAL A 288 -14.18 6.15 6.15
N PRO A 289 -14.98 6.55 7.17
CA PRO A 289 -14.45 7.04 8.43
C PRO A 289 -13.91 5.96 9.38
N SER A 290 -14.46 4.75 9.37
CA SER A 290 -14.10 3.68 10.32
C SER A 290 -13.93 2.33 9.65
N LEU A 291 -13.21 1.39 10.32
CA LEU A 291 -13.11 -0.01 9.86
C LEU A 291 -14.49 -0.67 9.81
N TYR A 292 -15.39 -0.32 10.72
CA TYR A 292 -16.75 -0.80 10.70
C TYR A 292 -17.50 -0.35 9.42
N ASP A 293 -17.33 0.91 9.01
CA ASP A 293 -17.92 1.41 7.77
C ASP A 293 -17.28 0.79 6.53
N VAL A 294 -15.98 0.43 6.61
CA VAL A 294 -15.32 -0.38 5.58
C VAL A 294 -16.03 -1.73 5.43
N MET A 295 -16.35 -2.43 6.52
CA MET A 295 -17.09 -3.70 6.46
C MET A 295 -18.45 -3.50 5.78
N ARG A 296 -19.17 -2.42 6.10
CA ARG A 296 -20.44 -2.09 5.46
C ARG A 296 -20.33 -1.78 3.96
N LEU A 297 -19.23 -1.17 3.53
CA LEU A 297 -18.96 -0.94 2.11
C LEU A 297 -18.76 -2.27 1.37
N TYR A 298 -17.94 -3.15 1.91
CA TYR A 298 -17.69 -4.47 1.32
C TYR A 298 -18.94 -5.35 1.33
N GLU A 299 -19.74 -5.28 2.39
CA GLU A 299 -21.02 -5.99 2.48
C GLU A 299 -21.97 -5.63 1.34
N LYS A 300 -22.00 -4.36 0.92
CA LYS A 300 -22.80 -3.90 -0.23
C LYS A 300 -22.21 -4.32 -1.59
N GLY A 301 -20.98 -4.79 -1.64
CA GLY A 301 -20.27 -5.15 -2.87
C GLY A 301 -19.86 -3.96 -3.74
N GLY A 302 -19.87 -2.74 -3.17
CA GLY A 302 -19.52 -1.50 -3.89
C GLY A 302 -20.53 -1.09 -4.97
N ILE A 303 -20.23 -0.03 -5.70
CA ILE A 303 -21.05 0.44 -6.83
C ILE A 303 -20.87 -0.53 -8.00
N ASP A 304 -22.00 -0.97 -8.56
CA ASP A 304 -22.04 -1.83 -9.74
C ASP A 304 -21.69 -1.02 -11.00
N ARG A 305 -20.53 -1.35 -11.61
CA ARG A 305 -20.05 -0.76 -12.84
C ARG A 305 -19.11 -1.76 -13.56
N PRO A 306 -18.91 -1.63 -14.88
CA PRO A 306 -18.14 -2.60 -15.66
C PRO A 306 -16.71 -2.85 -15.14
N SER A 307 -16.07 -1.83 -14.58
CA SER A 307 -14.71 -1.93 -14.03
C SER A 307 -14.63 -2.60 -12.65
N ARG A 308 -15.77 -2.77 -11.96
CA ARG A 308 -15.76 -3.35 -10.61
C ARG A 308 -15.15 -4.74 -10.63
N SER A 309 -14.17 -4.96 -9.74
CA SER A 309 -13.50 -6.25 -9.60
C SER A 309 -14.52 -7.38 -9.43
N PRO A 310 -14.43 -8.48 -10.19
CA PRO A 310 -15.31 -9.63 -10.04
C PRO A 310 -15.23 -10.30 -8.65
N MET A 311 -14.18 -9.99 -7.88
CA MET A 311 -14.03 -10.45 -6.49
C MET A 311 -14.87 -9.64 -5.50
N MET A 312 -15.40 -8.48 -5.90
CA MET A 312 -16.27 -7.62 -5.08
C MET A 312 -17.72 -8.07 -5.22
N LEU A 313 -18.09 -9.06 -4.43
CA LEU A 313 -19.45 -9.58 -4.37
C LEU A 313 -20.15 -9.07 -3.11
N PRO A 314 -21.49 -8.80 -3.18
CA PRO A 314 -22.26 -8.50 -1.99
C PRO A 314 -22.17 -9.64 -0.97
N LEU A 315 -22.00 -9.28 0.29
CA LEU A 315 -21.89 -10.23 1.40
C LEU A 315 -23.06 -10.04 2.36
N THR A 316 -23.47 -11.13 3.02
CA THR A 316 -24.40 -11.05 4.15
C THR A 316 -23.61 -11.35 5.43
N MET A 317 -23.47 -10.34 6.28
CA MET A 317 -22.78 -10.48 7.56
C MET A 317 -23.71 -10.12 8.72
N THR A 318 -23.61 -10.87 9.81
CA THR A 318 -24.22 -10.48 11.09
C THR A 318 -23.45 -9.32 11.70
N GLU A 319 -24.05 -8.65 12.69
CA GLU A 319 -23.36 -7.61 13.46
C GLU A 319 -22.08 -8.17 14.11
N GLN A 320 -22.17 -9.36 14.69
CA GLN A 320 -21.01 -10.01 15.34
C GLN A 320 -19.90 -10.31 14.35
N GLU A 321 -20.20 -10.76 13.14
CA GLU A 321 -19.17 -11.03 12.11
C GLU A 321 -18.46 -9.73 11.68
N ARG A 322 -19.15 -8.59 11.59
CA ARG A 322 -18.52 -7.30 11.33
C ARG A 322 -17.55 -6.91 12.45
N LEU A 323 -18.01 -7.06 13.71
CA LEU A 323 -17.17 -6.77 14.88
C LEU A 323 -15.97 -7.71 14.99
N ASP A 324 -16.14 -8.99 14.67
CA ASP A 324 -15.06 -9.97 14.65
C ASP A 324 -13.99 -9.62 13.59
N LEU A 325 -14.41 -9.19 12.39
CA LEU A 325 -13.48 -8.70 11.35
C LEU A 325 -12.73 -7.44 11.79
N VAL A 326 -13.40 -6.49 12.42
CA VAL A 326 -12.75 -5.28 12.94
C VAL A 326 -11.74 -5.66 14.02
N ALA A 327 -12.14 -6.51 14.98
CA ALA A 327 -11.25 -6.99 16.04
C ALA A 327 -10.01 -7.69 15.46
N PHE A 328 -10.17 -8.46 14.38
CA PHE A 328 -9.03 -9.06 13.67
C PHE A 328 -8.12 -8.00 13.07
N LEU A 329 -8.64 -7.03 12.32
CA LEU A 329 -7.85 -5.99 11.66
C LEU A 329 -7.06 -5.13 12.67
N GLU A 330 -7.61 -4.89 13.86
CA GLU A 330 -6.92 -4.18 14.94
C GLU A 330 -5.68 -4.93 15.43
N THR A 331 -5.69 -6.27 15.40
CA THR A 331 -4.53 -7.09 15.80
C THR A 331 -3.33 -6.97 14.86
N LEU A 332 -3.51 -6.40 13.66
CA LEU A 332 -2.44 -6.20 12.68
C LEU A 332 -1.56 -4.98 13.00
N THR A 333 -1.87 -4.25 14.07
CA THR A 333 -1.10 -3.10 14.53
C THR A 333 0.02 -3.56 15.45
N GLY A 334 1.25 -3.32 15.03
CA GLY A 334 2.45 -3.51 15.84
C GLY A 334 2.97 -2.18 16.38
N ALA A 335 3.82 -2.24 17.38
CA ALA A 335 4.55 -1.06 17.85
C ALA A 335 5.33 -0.46 16.68
N ILE A 336 5.16 0.83 16.47
CA ILE A 336 5.97 1.56 15.50
C ILE A 336 7.37 1.64 16.09
N ASP A 337 8.37 1.28 15.29
CA ASP A 337 9.76 1.43 15.70
C ASP A 337 10.11 2.93 15.73
N GLU A 338 9.77 3.57 16.85
CA GLU A 338 10.06 4.99 17.10
C GLU A 338 11.56 5.27 17.07
N ALA A 339 12.39 4.27 17.35
CA ALA A 339 13.84 4.42 17.29
C ALA A 339 14.30 4.69 15.86
N ARG A 340 13.65 4.09 14.86
CA ARG A 340 13.92 4.38 13.44
C ARG A 340 13.32 5.71 12.97
N ALA A 341 12.30 6.21 13.65
CA ALA A 341 11.65 7.47 13.31
C ALA A 341 12.29 8.70 13.98
N LYS A 342 12.97 8.53 15.13
CA LYS A 342 13.44 9.66 15.97
C LYS A 342 14.96 9.80 16.10
N GLN A 343 15.75 8.82 15.61
CA GLN A 343 17.21 8.90 15.57
C GLN A 343 17.70 9.53 14.27
#